data_f0661388476931aa2d54a85ba36f294d
#
_entry.id   f0661388476931aa2d54a85ba36f294d
#
_cell.length_a   1.000
_cell.length_b   1.000
_cell.length_c   1.000
_cell.angle_alpha   90.00
_cell.angle_beta   90.00
_cell.angle_gamma   90.00
#
_symmetry.space_group_name_H-M   'P 1'
#
loop_
_entity.id
_entity.type
_entity.pdbx_description
1 polymer ?
#
loop_
_entity_poly.entity_id
_entity_poly.type
_entity_poly.pdbx_seq_one_letter_code
_entity_poly.pdbx_strand_id
1 'polypeptide(L)'
;MKRIVTVFLFLAIISVFVSGCRRNSDGLTIRNGVLMIGMDIGYPPMEYFDVDGVTPIGFDVEMGKALAQRLDLRPEFINTAWDGIFAGVETNRYDVIISSVTITPARLVAHNFSKPYIANTLAMVLPKGSPLTARSPEETTGLNVAFQADTTADFFMEELASRTGLRYTPRRYDQVIHCFEELRLGRVDLIVTDLLVAYNYVASADSPFEIVWRSPDPEVFGICMKNGNDDLTSAVNKALTEMFDDGTMRKISMNIFGMDLVTEAQKTW
;
A
#
# COMPACT_ATOMS: atom_id res chain seq x y z
N MET A 1 32.28 1.24 80.58
CA MET A 1 32.53 0.38 79.43
C MET A 1 31.23 0.15 78.68
N LYS A 2 31.02 0.92 77.58
CA LYS A 2 29.82 0.87 76.73
C LYS A 2 30.20 0.14 75.44
N ARG A 3 29.60 -1.04 75.18
CA ARG A 3 29.76 -1.76 73.93
C ARG A 3 28.84 -1.15 72.86
N ILE A 4 29.43 -0.69 71.78
CA ILE A 4 28.71 -0.22 70.61
C ILE A 4 28.55 -1.44 69.69
N VAL A 5 27.27 -1.81 69.41
CA VAL A 5 26.91 -2.85 68.46
C VAL A 5 26.62 -2.13 67.13
N THR A 6 27.49 -2.36 66.14
CA THR A 6 27.32 -1.80 64.81
C THR A 6 26.50 -2.84 63.99
N VAL A 7 25.27 -2.40 63.62
CA VAL A 7 24.38 -3.19 62.74
C VAL A 7 24.70 -2.82 61.28
N PHE A 8 25.27 -3.76 60.52
CA PHE A 8 25.44 -3.63 59.06
C PHE A 8 24.11 -3.99 58.37
N LEU A 9 23.49 -3.00 57.79
CA LEU A 9 22.30 -3.16 56.94
C LEU A 9 22.78 -3.54 55.53
N PHE A 10 22.64 -4.81 55.14
CA PHE A 10 22.85 -5.24 53.75
C PHE A 10 21.65 -4.84 52.90
N LEU A 11 21.81 -3.78 52.07
CA LEU A 11 20.84 -3.45 51.00
C LEU A 11 21.09 -4.41 49.84
N ALA A 12 20.26 -5.42 49.69
CA ALA A 12 20.24 -6.27 48.49
C ALA A 12 19.51 -5.50 47.38
N ILE A 13 20.27 -4.94 46.44
CA ILE A 13 19.73 -4.38 45.18
C ILE A 13 19.32 -5.56 44.30
N ILE A 14 18.01 -5.84 44.24
CA ILE A 14 17.43 -6.78 43.28
C ILE A 14 17.39 -6.05 41.94
N SER A 15 18.41 -6.28 41.12
CA SER A 15 18.37 -5.88 39.69
C SER A 15 17.41 -6.83 38.97
N VAL A 16 16.17 -6.35 38.74
CA VAL A 16 15.23 -7.01 37.86
C VAL A 16 15.77 -6.85 36.43
N PHE A 17 16.47 -7.86 35.96
CA PHE A 17 16.74 -8.01 34.52
C PHE A 17 15.39 -8.28 33.85
N VAL A 18 14.80 -7.23 33.29
CA VAL A 18 13.75 -7.37 32.26
C VAL A 18 14.46 -7.96 31.05
N SER A 19 14.54 -9.29 30.98
CA SER A 19 14.86 -9.98 29.74
C SER A 19 13.72 -9.75 28.80
N GLY A 20 13.77 -8.61 28.06
CA GLY A 20 12.95 -8.45 26.86
C GLY A 20 13.25 -9.66 25.98
N CYS A 21 12.24 -10.49 25.72
CA CYS A 21 12.31 -11.51 24.68
C CYS A 21 12.66 -10.76 23.37
N ARG A 22 13.95 -10.70 23.02
CA ARG A 22 14.35 -10.38 21.66
C ARG A 22 13.73 -11.47 20.80
N ARG A 23 12.73 -11.09 20.00
CA ARG A 23 12.25 -11.95 18.91
C ARG A 23 13.47 -12.29 18.07
N ASN A 24 13.72 -13.58 17.89
CA ASN A 24 14.78 -14.05 17.01
C ASN A 24 14.32 -13.78 15.56
N SER A 25 14.76 -12.68 14.97
CA SER A 25 14.49 -12.35 13.56
C SER A 25 15.49 -13.04 12.61
N ASP A 26 16.41 -13.84 13.18
CA ASP A 26 17.41 -14.54 12.38
C ASP A 26 16.74 -15.54 11.43
N GLY A 27 16.90 -15.34 10.14
CA GLY A 27 16.33 -16.19 9.09
C GLY A 27 14.92 -15.81 8.62
N LEU A 28 14.28 -14.78 9.21
CA LEU A 28 12.95 -14.33 8.78
C LEU A 28 12.98 -13.56 7.44
N THR A 29 14.08 -12.83 7.20
CA THR A 29 14.27 -11.98 6.04
C THR A 29 15.53 -12.36 5.26
N ILE A 30 15.60 -11.98 3.99
CA ILE A 30 16.73 -12.23 3.09
C ILE A 30 18.03 -11.70 3.67
N ARG A 31 17.97 -10.52 4.30
CA ARG A 31 19.12 -9.89 4.95
C ARG A 31 18.83 -9.67 6.43
N ASN A 32 19.60 -10.32 7.30
CA ASN A 32 19.42 -10.24 8.76
C ASN A 32 19.29 -8.80 9.25
N GLY A 33 18.28 -8.54 10.09
CA GLY A 33 18.01 -7.24 10.68
C GLY A 33 17.42 -6.19 9.74
N VAL A 34 17.07 -6.56 8.49
CA VAL A 34 16.52 -5.65 7.50
C VAL A 34 15.24 -6.23 6.91
N LEU A 35 14.18 -5.42 6.82
CA LEU A 35 13.01 -5.70 6.00
C LEU A 35 13.17 -4.95 4.68
N MET A 36 13.43 -5.68 3.60
CA MET A 36 13.53 -5.15 2.26
C MET A 36 12.14 -5.08 1.64
N ILE A 37 11.70 -3.88 1.25
CA ILE A 37 10.33 -3.58 0.80
C ILE A 37 10.38 -3.10 -0.65
N GLY A 38 9.82 -3.88 -1.58
CA GLY A 38 9.62 -3.47 -2.96
C GLY A 38 8.41 -2.53 -3.09
N MET A 39 8.57 -1.43 -3.81
CA MET A 39 7.54 -0.41 -4.06
C MET A 39 7.69 0.17 -5.48
N ASP A 40 6.57 0.49 -6.14
CA ASP A 40 6.54 1.38 -7.31
C ASP A 40 6.32 2.82 -6.82
N ILE A 41 7.45 3.53 -6.56
CA ILE A 41 7.41 4.85 -5.91
C ILE A 41 7.00 5.91 -6.93
N GLY A 42 5.71 6.00 -7.19
CA GLY A 42 5.06 6.88 -8.16
C GLY A 42 3.54 6.89 -8.02
N TYR A 43 3.01 6.44 -6.86
CA TYR A 43 1.59 6.19 -6.61
C TYR A 43 1.02 6.98 -5.43
N PRO A 44 1.00 8.34 -5.51
CA PRO A 44 0.52 9.18 -4.41
C PRO A 44 -0.98 8.98 -4.14
N PRO A 45 -1.41 9.01 -2.87
CA PRO A 45 -0.67 9.36 -1.66
C PRO A 45 -0.09 8.13 -0.93
N MET A 46 -0.03 6.98 -1.59
CA MET A 46 0.38 5.71 -0.98
C MET A 46 1.91 5.60 -0.87
N GLU A 47 2.63 5.74 -1.99
CA GLU A 47 4.08 5.75 -2.06
C GLU A 47 4.56 6.67 -3.19
N TYR A 48 5.34 7.67 -2.84
CA TYR A 48 5.90 8.64 -3.79
C TYR A 48 7.14 9.32 -3.22
N PHE A 49 7.90 9.99 -4.06
CA PHE A 49 9.06 10.75 -3.59
C PHE A 49 8.65 12.12 -3.06
N ASP A 50 9.28 12.54 -1.97
CA ASP A 50 9.20 13.90 -1.46
C ASP A 50 9.81 14.89 -2.46
N VAL A 51 9.71 16.17 -2.16
CA VAL A 51 10.23 17.27 -3.02
C VAL A 51 11.75 17.18 -3.30
N ASP A 52 12.48 16.41 -2.50
CA ASP A 52 13.91 16.13 -2.72
C ASP A 52 14.17 15.10 -3.84
N GLY A 53 13.12 14.42 -4.33
CA GLY A 53 13.17 13.42 -5.39
C GLY A 53 13.84 12.09 -5.02
N VAL A 54 14.18 11.87 -3.73
CA VAL A 54 14.87 10.66 -3.28
C VAL A 54 14.30 10.03 -2.01
N THR A 55 13.63 10.80 -1.17
CA THR A 55 13.03 10.30 0.08
C THR A 55 11.63 9.77 -0.18
N PRO A 56 11.38 8.46 0.02
CA PRO A 56 10.03 7.92 -0.12
C PRO A 56 9.15 8.36 1.05
N ILE A 57 7.92 8.77 0.72
CA ILE A 57 6.86 9.18 1.66
C ILE A 57 5.51 8.61 1.21
N GLY A 58 4.53 8.66 2.08
CA GLY A 58 3.16 8.19 1.81
C GLY A 58 2.68 7.15 2.80
N PHE A 59 1.45 6.68 2.62
CA PHE A 59 0.80 5.77 3.55
C PHE A 59 1.54 4.43 3.65
N ASP A 60 1.87 3.82 2.52
CA ASP A 60 2.55 2.51 2.47
C ASP A 60 3.99 2.60 3.02
N VAL A 61 4.64 3.75 2.84
CA VAL A 61 5.97 4.01 3.40
C VAL A 61 5.91 4.10 4.93
N GLU A 62 4.96 4.87 5.49
CA GLU A 62 4.82 5.01 6.95
C GLU A 62 4.37 3.68 7.60
N MET A 63 3.47 2.94 6.94
CA MET A 63 3.09 1.59 7.36
C MET A 63 4.29 0.64 7.34
N GLY A 64 5.09 0.65 6.27
CA GLY A 64 6.29 -0.18 6.14
C GLY A 64 7.34 0.11 7.22
N LYS A 65 7.54 1.39 7.58
CA LYS A 65 8.39 1.80 8.71
C LYS A 65 7.87 1.24 10.04
N ALA A 66 6.57 1.41 10.30
CA ALA A 66 5.95 0.91 11.53
C ALA A 66 5.97 -0.62 11.61
N LEU A 67 5.71 -1.31 10.50
CA LEU A 67 5.80 -2.77 10.40
C LEU A 67 7.21 -3.28 10.71
N ALA A 68 8.23 -2.70 10.07
CA ALA A 68 9.62 -3.09 10.31
C ALA A 68 10.00 -2.91 11.78
N GLN A 69 9.59 -1.80 12.40
CA GLN A 69 9.82 -1.56 13.83
C GLN A 69 9.17 -2.64 14.71
N ARG A 70 7.95 -3.10 14.38
CA ARG A 70 7.27 -4.19 15.12
C ARG A 70 7.98 -5.54 15.00
N LEU A 71 8.66 -5.75 13.88
CA LEU A 71 9.44 -6.95 13.62
C LEU A 71 10.87 -6.88 14.16
N ASP A 72 11.28 -5.78 14.81
CA ASP A 72 12.65 -5.48 15.24
C ASP A 72 13.64 -5.48 14.07
N LEU A 73 13.18 -4.95 12.90
CA LEU A 73 13.93 -4.84 11.66
C LEU A 73 14.07 -3.37 11.24
N ARG A 74 15.10 -3.08 10.43
CA ARG A 74 15.28 -1.78 9.77
C ARG A 74 14.63 -1.83 8.38
N PRO A 75 13.73 -0.90 8.03
CA PRO A 75 13.14 -0.88 6.70
C PRO A 75 14.16 -0.41 5.65
N GLU A 76 14.10 -1.02 4.47
CA GLU A 76 14.82 -0.58 3.27
C GLU A 76 13.87 -0.61 2.08
N PHE A 77 13.57 0.55 1.51
CA PHE A 77 12.64 0.71 0.39
C PHE A 77 13.39 0.58 -0.93
N ILE A 78 12.89 -0.30 -1.81
CA ILE A 78 13.49 -0.60 -3.10
C ILE A 78 12.51 -0.18 -4.19
N ASN A 79 12.82 0.92 -4.87
CA ASN A 79 12.03 1.36 -6.00
C ASN A 79 12.12 0.36 -7.15
N THR A 80 10.97 -0.11 -7.62
CA THR A 80 10.85 -1.12 -8.67
C THR A 80 9.62 -0.79 -9.51
N ALA A 81 9.76 -0.78 -10.83
CA ALA A 81 8.63 -0.60 -11.72
C ALA A 81 7.57 -1.71 -11.51
N TRP A 82 6.31 -1.34 -11.63
CA TRP A 82 5.16 -2.22 -11.35
C TRP A 82 5.18 -3.53 -12.14
N ASP A 83 5.53 -3.49 -13.42
CA ASP A 83 5.63 -4.65 -14.32
C ASP A 83 6.60 -5.74 -13.84
N GLY A 84 7.61 -5.34 -13.07
CA GLY A 84 8.61 -6.25 -12.49
C GLY A 84 8.42 -6.57 -11.01
N ILE A 85 7.42 -5.99 -10.33
CA ILE A 85 7.35 -6.00 -8.88
C ILE A 85 7.14 -7.41 -8.29
N PHE A 86 6.30 -8.21 -8.91
CA PHE A 86 6.04 -9.59 -8.46
C PHE A 86 7.25 -10.51 -8.73
N ALA A 87 7.93 -10.35 -9.86
CA ALA A 87 9.15 -11.09 -10.16
C ALA A 87 10.26 -10.79 -9.14
N GLY A 88 10.31 -9.57 -8.60
CA GLY A 88 11.27 -9.19 -7.58
C GLY A 88 11.11 -9.95 -6.27
N VAL A 89 9.88 -10.16 -5.77
CA VAL A 89 9.65 -10.93 -4.55
C VAL A 89 9.93 -12.42 -4.76
N GLU A 90 9.59 -12.97 -5.93
CA GLU A 90 9.86 -14.36 -6.26
C GLU A 90 11.37 -14.66 -6.37
N THR A 91 12.14 -13.72 -6.86
CA THR A 91 13.61 -13.86 -7.01
C THR A 91 14.38 -13.41 -5.77
N ASN A 92 13.69 -13.11 -4.64
CA ASN A 92 14.27 -12.65 -3.39
C ASN A 92 15.07 -11.33 -3.54
N ARG A 93 14.62 -10.42 -4.40
CA ARG A 93 15.17 -9.07 -4.50
C ARG A 93 14.76 -8.21 -3.29
N TYR A 94 13.61 -8.51 -2.72
CA TYR A 94 13.06 -7.96 -1.47
C TYR A 94 12.17 -8.99 -0.77
N ASP A 95 11.94 -8.78 0.52
CA ASP A 95 11.18 -9.70 1.39
C ASP A 95 9.68 -9.61 1.15
N VAL A 96 9.20 -8.38 0.95
CA VAL A 96 7.78 -8.06 0.81
C VAL A 96 7.56 -6.99 -0.26
N ILE A 97 6.35 -6.98 -0.82
CA ILE A 97 5.84 -5.84 -1.61
C ILE A 97 4.83 -5.11 -0.74
N ILE A 98 5.06 -3.81 -0.52
CA ILE A 98 4.09 -2.86 0.05
C ILE A 98 3.95 -1.75 -0.97
N SER A 99 2.93 -1.82 -1.83
CA SER A 99 2.74 -0.93 -2.99
C SER A 99 1.31 -1.02 -3.49
N SER A 100 0.35 -0.78 -2.60
CA SER A 100 -1.09 -0.78 -2.91
C SER A 100 -1.56 -2.03 -3.67
N VAL A 101 -1.00 -3.21 -3.31
CA VAL A 101 -1.27 -4.45 -4.02
C VAL A 101 -2.66 -4.97 -3.68
N THR A 102 -3.61 -4.85 -4.61
CA THR A 102 -4.94 -5.45 -4.47
C THR A 102 -4.84 -6.96 -4.29
N ILE A 103 -5.51 -7.49 -3.26
CA ILE A 103 -5.68 -8.92 -3.04
C ILE A 103 -6.71 -9.44 -4.05
N THR A 104 -6.26 -10.22 -5.03
CA THR A 104 -7.14 -10.85 -6.02
C THR A 104 -7.03 -12.38 -5.98
N PRO A 105 -8.04 -13.13 -6.40
CA PRO A 105 -7.95 -14.60 -6.47
C PRO A 105 -6.74 -15.09 -7.27
N ALA A 106 -6.42 -14.43 -8.39
CA ALA A 106 -5.28 -14.80 -9.22
C ALA A 106 -3.94 -14.58 -8.48
N ARG A 107 -3.80 -13.45 -7.77
CA ARG A 107 -2.59 -13.15 -6.99
C ARG A 107 -2.43 -14.05 -5.77
N LEU A 108 -3.55 -14.44 -5.12
CA LEU A 108 -3.55 -15.39 -3.99
C LEU A 108 -3.08 -16.81 -4.38
N VAL A 109 -3.26 -17.20 -5.64
CA VAL A 109 -2.74 -18.49 -6.14
C VAL A 109 -1.21 -18.44 -6.30
N ALA A 110 -0.67 -17.28 -6.67
CA ALA A 110 0.74 -17.11 -7.00
C ALA A 110 1.60 -16.69 -5.80
N HIS A 111 1.03 -15.98 -4.82
CA HIS A 111 1.77 -15.33 -3.75
C HIS A 111 1.06 -15.47 -2.40
N ASN A 112 1.83 -15.36 -1.31
CA ASN A 112 1.27 -15.15 0.02
C ASN A 112 0.87 -13.68 0.20
N PHE A 113 -0.21 -13.44 0.94
CA PHE A 113 -0.68 -12.11 1.31
C PHE A 113 -0.88 -11.99 2.81
N SER A 114 -0.68 -10.80 3.31
CA SER A 114 -1.13 -10.43 4.65
C SER A 114 -2.66 -10.29 4.69
N LYS A 115 -3.19 -10.12 5.90
CA LYS A 115 -4.53 -9.52 6.08
C LYS A 115 -4.58 -8.17 5.37
N PRO A 116 -5.77 -7.74 4.90
CA PRO A 116 -5.95 -6.41 4.33
C PRO A 116 -5.52 -5.31 5.30
N TYR A 117 -4.87 -4.28 4.76
CA TYR A 117 -4.45 -3.14 5.57
C TYR A 117 -5.23 -1.86 5.28
N ILE A 118 -5.82 -1.72 4.09
CA ILE A 118 -6.69 -0.60 3.71
C ILE A 118 -7.72 -1.05 2.66
N ALA A 119 -8.90 -0.44 2.71
CA ALA A 119 -9.94 -0.64 1.70
C ALA A 119 -9.80 0.37 0.57
N ASN A 120 -10.13 -0.05 -0.65
CA ASN A 120 -10.11 0.74 -1.88
C ASN A 120 -11.31 0.35 -2.76
N THR A 121 -11.45 1.02 -3.87
CA THR A 121 -12.28 0.64 -5.02
C THR A 121 -11.74 1.35 -6.27
N LEU A 122 -12.20 0.99 -7.47
CA LEU A 122 -11.84 1.70 -8.69
C LEU A 122 -12.67 2.98 -8.86
N ALA A 123 -12.09 3.95 -9.54
CA ALA A 123 -12.72 5.22 -9.90
C ALA A 123 -12.46 5.59 -11.36
N MET A 124 -13.40 6.31 -11.94
CA MET A 124 -13.25 6.95 -13.26
C MET A 124 -13.11 8.45 -13.08
N VAL A 125 -12.09 9.02 -13.71
CA VAL A 125 -11.73 10.45 -13.61
C VAL A 125 -11.79 11.08 -14.98
N LEU A 126 -12.45 12.25 -15.05
CA LEU A 126 -12.50 13.12 -16.24
C LEU A 126 -11.85 14.47 -15.96
N PRO A 127 -11.51 15.23 -17.02
CA PRO A 127 -11.28 16.66 -16.88
C PRO A 127 -12.53 17.35 -16.35
N LYS A 128 -12.37 18.27 -15.40
CA LYS A 128 -13.47 19.04 -14.82
C LYS A 128 -14.16 19.87 -15.88
N GLY A 129 -15.49 19.76 -15.97
CA GLY A 129 -16.28 20.43 -16.99
C GLY A 129 -16.13 19.82 -18.38
N SER A 130 -15.65 18.61 -18.50
CA SER A 130 -15.59 17.86 -19.76
C SER A 130 -16.97 17.79 -20.44
N PRO A 131 -17.07 17.97 -21.78
CA PRO A 131 -18.31 17.79 -22.53
C PRO A 131 -18.72 16.30 -22.63
N LEU A 132 -17.86 15.37 -22.23
CA LEU A 132 -18.17 13.95 -22.26
C LEU A 132 -19.32 13.62 -21.30
N THR A 133 -20.24 12.79 -21.77
CA THR A 133 -21.42 12.35 -21.02
C THR A 133 -21.19 11.05 -20.27
N ALA A 134 -20.07 10.36 -20.54
CA ALA A 134 -19.72 9.10 -19.88
C ALA A 134 -19.65 9.28 -18.35
N ARG A 135 -20.43 8.47 -17.62
CA ARG A 135 -20.49 8.47 -16.15
C ARG A 135 -20.27 7.07 -15.57
N SER A 136 -19.97 6.09 -16.43
CA SER A 136 -19.56 4.74 -16.08
C SER A 136 -18.60 4.17 -17.11
N PRO A 137 -17.83 3.13 -16.77
CA PRO A 137 -16.91 2.47 -17.70
C PRO A 137 -17.60 1.90 -18.94
N GLU A 138 -18.86 1.46 -18.83
CA GLU A 138 -19.67 0.94 -19.95
C GLU A 138 -19.95 1.99 -21.03
N GLU A 139 -19.88 3.26 -20.69
CA GLU A 139 -20.18 4.38 -21.56
C GLU A 139 -18.94 4.93 -22.30
N THR A 140 -17.80 4.22 -22.24
CA THR A 140 -16.52 4.69 -22.78
C THR A 140 -16.26 4.29 -24.23
N THR A 141 -17.30 3.86 -24.97
CA THR A 141 -17.16 3.48 -26.39
C THR A 141 -16.54 4.60 -27.22
N GLY A 142 -15.46 4.26 -27.94
CA GLY A 142 -14.74 5.19 -28.83
C GLY A 142 -13.77 6.14 -28.11
N LEU A 143 -13.70 6.11 -26.77
CA LEU A 143 -12.83 6.98 -25.97
C LEU A 143 -11.44 6.39 -25.77
N ASN A 144 -10.44 7.25 -25.55
CA ASN A 144 -9.10 6.90 -25.10
C ASN A 144 -9.12 6.79 -23.57
N VAL A 145 -9.00 5.59 -23.03
CA VAL A 145 -9.04 5.32 -21.59
C VAL A 145 -7.64 5.02 -21.09
N ALA A 146 -7.16 5.85 -20.17
CA ALA A 146 -5.84 5.67 -19.56
C ALA A 146 -5.92 4.88 -18.26
N PHE A 147 -4.91 4.06 -18.00
CA PHE A 147 -4.67 3.35 -16.75
C PHE A 147 -3.20 2.94 -16.65
N GLN A 148 -2.75 2.65 -15.44
CA GLN A 148 -1.45 2.03 -15.26
C GLN A 148 -1.54 0.57 -15.72
N ALA A 149 -0.57 0.13 -16.51
CA ALA A 149 -0.51 -1.21 -17.08
C ALA A 149 -0.50 -2.29 -15.99
N ASP A 150 -1.11 -3.44 -16.27
CA ASP A 150 -1.12 -4.63 -15.40
C ASP A 150 -1.70 -4.41 -13.99
N THR A 151 -2.48 -3.34 -13.79
CA THR A 151 -3.24 -3.08 -12.57
C THR A 151 -4.64 -3.69 -12.62
N THR A 152 -5.35 -3.71 -11.49
CA THR A 152 -6.77 -4.11 -11.47
C THR A 152 -7.65 -3.21 -12.33
N ALA A 153 -7.31 -1.94 -12.49
CA ALA A 153 -8.00 -1.02 -13.39
C ALA A 153 -7.87 -1.44 -14.87
N ASP A 154 -6.68 -1.85 -15.30
CA ASP A 154 -6.45 -2.37 -16.66
C ASP A 154 -7.23 -3.67 -16.88
N PHE A 155 -7.11 -4.64 -15.98
CA PHE A 155 -7.82 -5.91 -16.07
C PHE A 155 -9.34 -5.76 -16.01
N PHE A 156 -9.85 -4.84 -15.17
CA PHE A 156 -11.27 -4.51 -15.11
C PHE A 156 -11.80 -4.02 -16.47
N MET A 157 -11.08 -3.12 -17.12
CA MET A 157 -11.49 -2.58 -18.43
C MET A 157 -11.40 -3.64 -19.53
N GLU A 158 -10.40 -4.51 -19.51
CA GLU A 158 -10.29 -5.65 -20.45
C GLU A 158 -11.44 -6.64 -20.26
N GLU A 159 -11.74 -7.03 -19.02
CA GLU A 159 -12.84 -7.93 -18.70
C GLU A 159 -14.19 -7.35 -19.11
N LEU A 160 -14.41 -6.07 -18.79
CA LEU A 160 -15.63 -5.35 -19.20
C LEU A 160 -15.80 -5.37 -20.72
N ALA A 161 -14.74 -5.05 -21.47
CA ALA A 161 -14.77 -5.06 -22.94
C ALA A 161 -15.04 -6.46 -23.49
N SER A 162 -14.40 -7.48 -22.94
CA SER A 162 -14.61 -8.87 -23.34
C SER A 162 -16.06 -9.33 -23.12
N ARG A 163 -16.64 -8.98 -21.96
CA ARG A 163 -17.99 -9.40 -21.56
C ARG A 163 -19.11 -8.67 -22.29
N THR A 164 -18.92 -7.37 -22.57
CA THR A 164 -19.97 -6.50 -23.12
C THR A 164 -19.83 -6.17 -24.59
N GLY A 165 -18.66 -6.41 -25.20
CA GLY A 165 -18.32 -5.96 -26.54
C GLY A 165 -17.96 -4.47 -26.62
N LEU A 166 -17.71 -3.84 -25.47
CA LEU A 166 -17.28 -2.43 -25.39
C LEU A 166 -16.01 -2.19 -26.22
N ARG A 167 -16.01 -1.16 -27.02
CA ARG A 167 -14.88 -0.77 -27.90
C ARG A 167 -14.34 0.58 -27.48
N TYR A 168 -13.30 0.61 -26.66
CA TYR A 168 -12.53 1.78 -26.28
C TYR A 168 -11.08 1.65 -26.78
N THR A 169 -10.30 2.70 -26.69
CA THR A 169 -8.86 2.68 -27.01
C THR A 169 -8.05 2.66 -25.71
N PRO A 170 -7.45 1.54 -25.32
CA PRO A 170 -6.63 1.47 -24.11
C PRO A 170 -5.34 2.29 -24.28
N ARG A 171 -5.01 3.07 -23.27
CA ARG A 171 -3.77 3.85 -23.13
C ARG A 171 -3.08 3.42 -21.85
N ARG A 172 -2.14 2.48 -21.98
CA ARG A 172 -1.37 1.91 -20.86
C ARG A 172 -0.12 2.73 -20.61
N TYR A 173 0.12 3.05 -19.36
CA TYR A 173 1.30 3.79 -18.91
C TYR A 173 2.01 3.02 -17.80
N ASP A 174 3.32 3.17 -17.68
CA ASP A 174 4.13 2.49 -16.66
C ASP A 174 3.82 3.00 -15.25
N GLN A 175 3.41 4.27 -15.13
CA GLN A 175 3.06 4.90 -13.86
C GLN A 175 1.76 5.71 -13.97
N VAL A 176 0.99 5.73 -12.89
CA VAL A 176 -0.29 6.45 -12.81
C VAL A 176 -0.14 7.96 -13.01
N ILE A 177 0.98 8.55 -12.59
CA ILE A 177 1.24 9.98 -12.80
C ILE A 177 1.19 10.37 -14.28
N HIS A 178 1.69 9.52 -15.17
CA HIS A 178 1.64 9.76 -16.61
C HIS A 178 0.20 9.75 -17.14
N CYS A 179 -0.70 8.93 -16.58
CA CYS A 179 -2.12 8.95 -16.93
C CYS A 179 -2.72 10.35 -16.66
N PHE A 180 -2.45 10.93 -15.48
CA PHE A 180 -2.96 12.27 -15.12
C PHE A 180 -2.32 13.39 -15.95
N GLU A 181 -1.03 13.27 -16.30
CA GLU A 181 -0.38 14.22 -17.20
C GLU A 181 -0.99 14.20 -18.60
N GLU A 182 -1.24 13.01 -19.17
CA GLU A 182 -1.85 12.85 -20.48
C GLU A 182 -3.32 13.30 -20.49
N LEU A 183 -4.06 13.08 -19.41
CA LEU A 183 -5.41 13.60 -19.24
C LEU A 183 -5.42 15.14 -19.21
N ARG A 184 -4.48 15.75 -18.48
CA ARG A 184 -4.32 17.21 -18.40
C ARG A 184 -3.97 17.82 -19.75
N LEU A 185 -3.22 17.10 -20.59
CA LEU A 185 -2.81 17.52 -21.93
C LEU A 185 -3.90 17.23 -23.01
N GLY A 186 -5.02 16.58 -22.63
CA GLY A 186 -6.09 16.20 -23.56
C GLY A 186 -5.71 15.12 -24.56
N ARG A 187 -4.70 14.29 -24.25
CA ARG A 187 -4.26 13.19 -25.12
C ARG A 187 -4.99 11.88 -24.82
N VAL A 188 -5.62 11.80 -23.67
CA VAL A 188 -6.59 10.79 -23.29
C VAL A 188 -7.87 11.46 -22.82
N ASP A 189 -8.98 10.74 -22.87
CA ASP A 189 -10.30 11.27 -22.58
C ASP A 189 -10.68 11.11 -21.10
N LEU A 190 -10.21 10.03 -20.48
CA LEU A 190 -10.47 9.72 -19.07
C LEU A 190 -9.43 8.72 -18.52
N ILE A 191 -9.43 8.57 -17.18
CA ILE A 191 -8.60 7.60 -16.45
C ILE A 191 -9.51 6.66 -15.67
N VAL A 192 -9.13 5.37 -15.60
CA VAL A 192 -9.62 4.42 -14.59
C VAL A 192 -8.45 4.06 -13.68
N THR A 193 -8.63 4.22 -12.37
CA THR A 193 -7.56 4.01 -11.37
C THR A 193 -8.17 3.78 -9.99
N ASP A 194 -7.33 3.53 -9.00
CA ASP A 194 -7.73 3.43 -7.59
C ASP A 194 -8.34 4.73 -7.07
N LEU A 195 -9.42 4.59 -6.30
CA LEU A 195 -10.13 5.74 -5.72
C LEU A 195 -9.23 6.57 -4.80
N LEU A 196 -8.35 5.92 -4.03
CA LEU A 196 -7.43 6.62 -3.12
C LEU A 196 -6.46 7.52 -3.91
N VAL A 197 -5.96 7.05 -5.05
CA VAL A 197 -5.13 7.84 -5.97
C VAL A 197 -5.95 8.93 -6.63
N ALA A 198 -7.12 8.60 -7.18
CA ALA A 198 -8.00 9.59 -7.79
C ALA A 198 -8.32 10.76 -6.83
N TYR A 199 -8.59 10.45 -5.55
CA TYR A 199 -8.82 11.49 -4.53
C TYR A 199 -7.65 12.42 -4.35
N ASN A 200 -6.41 11.91 -4.35
CA ASN A 200 -5.22 12.75 -4.23
C ASN A 200 -5.16 13.82 -5.33
N TYR A 201 -5.53 13.45 -6.55
CA TYR A 201 -5.50 14.37 -7.70
C TYR A 201 -6.69 15.33 -7.75
N VAL A 202 -7.84 14.97 -7.17
CA VAL A 202 -9.06 15.83 -7.18
C VAL A 202 -9.26 16.63 -5.89
N ALA A 203 -8.48 16.39 -4.84
CA ALA A 203 -8.70 16.98 -3.52
C ALA A 203 -8.53 18.51 -3.47
N SER A 204 -7.70 19.07 -4.36
CA SER A 204 -7.54 20.53 -4.44
C SER A 204 -8.77 21.18 -5.06
N ALA A 205 -9.21 22.33 -4.53
CA ALA A 205 -10.30 23.10 -5.11
C ALA A 205 -10.02 23.53 -6.58
N ASP A 206 -8.75 23.76 -6.89
CA ASP A 206 -8.28 24.15 -8.21
C ASP A 206 -7.90 22.94 -9.09
N SER A 207 -8.23 21.72 -8.67
CA SER A 207 -7.97 20.53 -9.48
C SER A 207 -8.69 20.64 -10.83
N PRO A 208 -7.98 20.34 -11.92
CA PRO A 208 -8.61 20.27 -13.24
C PRO A 208 -9.39 18.97 -13.49
N PHE A 209 -9.49 18.10 -12.48
CA PHE A 209 -10.08 16.77 -12.59
C PHE A 209 -11.28 16.59 -11.68
N GLU A 210 -12.17 15.66 -12.05
CA GLU A 210 -13.32 15.24 -11.25
C GLU A 210 -13.51 13.72 -11.33
N ILE A 211 -13.91 13.11 -10.19
CA ILE A 211 -14.33 11.70 -10.14
C ILE A 211 -15.79 11.64 -10.54
N VAL A 212 -16.10 10.90 -11.62
CA VAL A 212 -17.46 10.78 -12.15
C VAL A 212 -18.09 9.41 -11.88
N TRP A 213 -17.30 8.42 -11.50
CA TRP A 213 -17.76 7.08 -11.16
C TRP A 213 -16.85 6.44 -10.10
N ARG A 214 -17.44 5.55 -9.30
CA ARG A 214 -16.76 4.68 -8.34
C ARG A 214 -17.33 3.29 -8.50
N SER A 215 -16.47 2.29 -8.51
CA SER A 215 -16.92 0.90 -8.54
C SER A 215 -17.75 0.58 -7.30
N PRO A 216 -18.88 -0.12 -7.45
CA PRO A 216 -19.62 -0.67 -6.32
C PRO A 216 -18.89 -1.85 -5.67
N ASP A 217 -17.93 -2.45 -6.37
CA ASP A 217 -17.18 -3.60 -5.90
C ASP A 217 -15.96 -3.12 -5.10
N PRO A 218 -15.87 -3.45 -3.81
CA PRO A 218 -14.73 -3.06 -2.99
C PRO A 218 -13.49 -3.86 -3.34
N GLU A 219 -12.34 -3.22 -3.25
CA GLU A 219 -11.03 -3.84 -3.26
C GLU A 219 -10.35 -3.67 -1.90
N VAL A 220 -9.37 -4.49 -1.61
CA VAL A 220 -8.53 -4.34 -0.41
C VAL A 220 -7.08 -4.55 -0.78
N PHE A 221 -6.19 -3.75 -0.18
CA PHE A 221 -4.75 -3.92 -0.36
C PHE A 221 -4.15 -4.79 0.74
N GLY A 222 -3.18 -5.61 0.37
CA GLY A 222 -2.42 -6.47 1.26
C GLY A 222 -0.93 -6.39 0.98
N ILE A 223 -0.13 -6.77 1.96
CA ILE A 223 1.31 -6.94 1.81
C ILE A 223 1.53 -8.28 1.10
N CYS A 224 2.20 -8.24 -0.06
CA CYS A 224 2.48 -9.42 -0.85
C CYS A 224 3.87 -9.99 -0.50
N MET A 225 3.96 -11.30 -0.40
CA MET A 225 5.16 -12.05 -0.06
C MET A 225 5.32 -13.22 -1.01
N LYS A 226 6.54 -13.73 -1.11
CA LYS A 226 6.82 -14.95 -1.88
C LYS A 226 5.95 -16.11 -1.41
N ASN A 227 5.42 -16.88 -2.34
CA ASN A 227 4.64 -18.08 -2.03
C ASN A 227 5.46 -19.06 -1.17
N GLY A 228 4.82 -19.62 -0.13
CA GLY A 228 5.43 -20.56 0.81
C GLY A 228 6.29 -19.89 1.89
N ASN A 229 6.36 -18.55 1.98
CA ASN A 229 7.02 -17.85 3.08
C ASN A 229 6.05 -17.64 4.26
N ASP A 230 5.59 -18.75 4.85
CA ASP A 230 4.53 -18.74 5.87
C ASP A 230 4.98 -18.12 7.20
N ASP A 231 6.27 -18.24 7.54
CA ASP A 231 6.84 -17.66 8.75
C ASP A 231 6.81 -16.14 8.69
N LEU A 232 7.25 -15.55 7.58
CA LEU A 232 7.19 -14.11 7.37
C LEU A 232 5.72 -13.62 7.29
N THR A 233 4.86 -14.36 6.59
CA THR A 233 3.43 -14.05 6.50
C THR A 233 2.77 -14.01 7.88
N SER A 234 3.08 -14.99 8.73
CA SER A 234 2.58 -15.05 10.10
C SER A 234 3.10 -13.90 10.96
N ALA A 235 4.39 -13.58 10.85
CA ALA A 235 5.01 -12.47 11.58
C ALA A 235 4.42 -11.11 11.16
N VAL A 236 4.24 -10.87 9.85
CA VAL A 236 3.62 -9.67 9.27
C VAL A 236 2.17 -9.55 9.76
N ASN A 237 1.38 -10.61 9.70
CA ASN A 237 -0.01 -10.59 10.15
C ASN A 237 -0.14 -10.30 11.64
N LYS A 238 0.77 -10.83 12.46
CA LYS A 238 0.81 -10.53 13.90
C LYS A 238 1.13 -9.06 14.14
N ALA A 239 2.15 -8.53 13.45
CA ALA A 239 2.54 -7.13 13.57
C ALA A 239 1.44 -6.18 13.11
N LEU A 240 0.77 -6.47 11.98
CA LEU A 240 -0.40 -5.71 11.52
C LEU A 240 -1.52 -5.71 12.55
N THR A 241 -1.85 -6.87 13.13
CA THR A 241 -2.88 -6.96 14.19
C THR A 241 -2.52 -6.05 15.37
N GLU A 242 -1.28 -6.10 15.86
CA GLU A 242 -0.80 -5.23 16.94
C GLU A 242 -0.89 -3.74 16.56
N MET A 243 -0.60 -3.37 15.29
CA MET A 243 -0.69 -2.00 14.79
C MET A 243 -2.14 -1.50 14.64
N PHE A 244 -3.08 -2.38 14.35
CA PHE A 244 -4.50 -2.06 14.37
C PHE A 244 -5.01 -1.88 15.80
N ASP A 245 -4.69 -2.81 16.69
CA ASP A 245 -5.19 -2.85 18.09
C ASP A 245 -4.74 -1.63 18.90
N ASP A 246 -3.50 -1.14 18.68
CA ASP A 246 -2.98 0.02 19.39
C ASP A 246 -3.21 1.36 18.68
N GLY A 247 -3.90 1.33 17.53
CA GLY A 247 -4.28 2.52 16.77
C GLY A 247 -3.16 3.11 15.89
N THR A 248 -2.02 2.44 15.74
CA THR A 248 -0.93 2.89 14.86
C THR A 248 -1.42 3.06 13.42
N MET A 249 -2.15 2.07 12.87
CA MET A 249 -2.70 2.14 11.51
C MET A 249 -3.65 3.31 11.35
N ARG A 250 -4.56 3.51 12.30
CA ARG A 250 -5.49 4.64 12.30
C ARG A 250 -4.75 5.98 12.33
N LYS A 251 -3.69 6.10 13.14
CA LYS A 251 -2.89 7.33 13.21
C LYS A 251 -2.22 7.64 11.87
N ILE A 252 -1.66 6.64 11.19
CA ILE A 252 -1.06 6.80 9.86
C ILE A 252 -2.14 7.25 8.86
N SER A 253 -3.31 6.60 8.84
CA SER A 253 -4.44 6.98 7.99
C SER A 253 -4.89 8.41 8.21
N MET A 254 -5.09 8.82 9.47
CA MET A 254 -5.47 10.19 9.81
C MET A 254 -4.43 11.24 9.38
N ASN A 255 -3.13 10.90 9.49
CA ASN A 255 -2.06 11.81 9.10
C ASN A 255 -1.98 12.02 7.57
N ILE A 256 -2.19 10.96 6.79
CA ILE A 256 -2.05 11.00 5.32
C ILE A 256 -3.35 11.45 4.64
N PHE A 257 -4.49 10.91 5.06
CA PHE A 257 -5.79 11.14 4.38
C PHE A 257 -6.71 12.11 5.13
N GLY A 258 -6.39 12.48 6.38
CA GLY A 258 -7.27 13.27 7.23
C GLY A 258 -8.48 12.48 7.75
N MET A 259 -8.58 11.18 7.48
CA MET A 259 -9.68 10.30 7.88
C MET A 259 -9.21 8.87 8.12
N ASP A 260 -10.04 8.08 8.82
CA ASP A 260 -9.79 6.66 9.08
C ASP A 260 -10.30 5.81 7.91
N LEU A 261 -9.40 5.35 7.06
CA LEU A 261 -9.68 4.47 5.93
C LEU A 261 -9.27 3.01 6.18
N VAL A 262 -8.69 2.72 7.35
CA VAL A 262 -8.14 1.39 7.65
C VAL A 262 -9.11 0.52 8.44
N THR A 263 -10.03 1.11 9.22
CA THR A 263 -11.00 0.34 10.03
C THR A 263 -11.95 -0.49 9.15
N GLU A 264 -12.32 -0.02 7.97
CA GLU A 264 -13.21 -0.76 7.06
C GLU A 264 -12.53 -1.99 6.45
N ALA A 265 -11.22 -1.94 6.19
CA ALA A 265 -10.47 -3.09 5.67
C ALA A 265 -10.50 -4.30 6.61
N GLN A 266 -10.56 -4.08 7.92
CA GLN A 266 -10.64 -5.16 8.92
C GLN A 266 -11.96 -5.94 8.86
N LYS A 267 -13.04 -5.36 8.34
CA LYS A 267 -14.37 -5.98 8.28
C LYS A 267 -14.51 -6.93 7.08
N THR A 268 -13.60 -6.85 6.12
CA THR A 268 -13.66 -7.58 4.85
C THR A 268 -12.88 -8.90 4.86
N TRP A 269 -12.29 -9.24 6.00
CA TRP A 269 -11.44 -10.44 6.16
C TRP A 269 -11.98 -11.45 7.16
#